data_e4b953f3ad5155c35e071346f7830bd2
#
_entry.id   e4b953f3ad5155c35e071346f7830bd2
#
_cell.length_a   1.000
_cell.length_b   1.000
_cell.length_c   1.000
_cell.angle_alpha   90.00
_cell.angle_beta   90.00
_cell.angle_gamma   90.00
#
_symmetry.space_group_name_H-M   'P 1'
#
loop_
_entity.id
_entity.type
_entity.pdbx_description
1 polymer ?
#
loop_
_entity_poly.entity_id
_entity_poly.type
_entity_poly.pdbx_seq_one_letter_code
_entity_poly.pdbx_strand_id
1 'polypeptide(L)'
;TFMHALGAKADAADANLPGHSLLDIAQGYVPNRTILSEYHAAGAMTGAYMIRHRQYKYIHYAGLPPMLFDLEADPYERNDLGRDPAYASAVSECEARLRAVVDPEAADRRAREDQRAQIEKHGGVDAIMKRGTFRYSPPPGAKAAYF
;
A
#
# COMPACT_ATOMS: atom_id res chain seq x y z
N THR A 1 -16.54 8.31 5.84
CA THR A 1 -16.84 9.51 5.01
C THR A 1 -18.22 9.39 4.34
N PHE A 2 -18.47 8.36 3.53
CA PHE A 2 -19.76 8.22 2.79
C PHE A 2 -20.96 8.13 3.73
N MET A 3 -20.89 7.29 4.77
CA MET A 3 -21.95 7.19 5.78
C MET A 3 -22.24 8.55 6.43
N HIS A 4 -21.16 9.27 6.80
CA HIS A 4 -21.27 10.62 7.37
C HIS A 4 -21.93 11.61 6.40
N ALA A 5 -21.50 11.62 5.11
CA ALA A 5 -22.04 12.50 4.10
C ALA A 5 -23.54 12.26 3.81
N LEU A 6 -24.00 11.01 3.95
CA LEU A 6 -25.38 10.61 3.74
C LEU A 6 -26.26 10.71 5.01
N GLY A 7 -25.69 11.09 6.15
CA GLY A 7 -26.38 11.08 7.44
C GLY A 7 -26.81 9.68 7.90
N ALA A 8 -26.19 8.64 7.35
CA ALA A 8 -26.51 7.26 7.69
C ALA A 8 -25.81 6.84 9.00
N LYS A 9 -26.48 6.02 9.80
CA LYS A 9 -25.88 5.44 10.99
C LYS A 9 -24.90 4.34 10.59
N ALA A 10 -23.70 4.36 11.20
CA ALA A 10 -22.76 3.25 11.11
C ALA A 10 -23.34 2.02 11.82
N ASP A 11 -23.09 0.83 11.26
CA ASP A 11 -23.39 -0.42 11.93
C ASP A 11 -22.40 -0.64 13.10
N ALA A 12 -22.86 -1.32 14.15
CA ALA A 12 -22.01 -1.66 15.29
C ALA A 12 -20.83 -2.57 14.87
N ALA A 13 -20.99 -3.40 13.84
CA ALA A 13 -19.96 -4.23 13.26
C ALA A 13 -18.84 -3.40 12.61
N ASP A 14 -19.12 -2.16 12.19
CA ASP A 14 -18.16 -1.26 11.55
C ASP A 14 -17.33 -0.42 12.56
N ALA A 15 -17.59 -0.56 13.86
CA ALA A 15 -16.95 0.27 14.90
C ALA A 15 -15.42 0.14 14.93
N ASN A 16 -14.88 -1.01 14.49
CA ASN A 16 -13.45 -1.31 14.48
C ASN A 16 -12.80 -1.15 13.08
N LEU A 17 -13.53 -0.64 12.09
CA LEU A 17 -12.93 -0.38 10.78
C LEU A 17 -11.87 0.73 10.88
N PRO A 18 -10.71 0.56 10.22
CA PRO A 18 -9.67 1.58 10.22
C PRO A 18 -10.11 2.81 9.42
N GLY A 19 -9.59 3.95 9.82
CA GLY A 19 -9.82 5.20 9.10
C GLY A 19 -10.78 6.15 9.82
N HIS A 20 -10.83 7.38 9.30
CA HIS A 20 -11.66 8.46 9.81
C HIS A 20 -12.42 9.12 8.66
N SER A 21 -13.51 9.80 8.99
CA SER A 21 -14.24 10.57 7.99
C SER A 21 -13.38 11.72 7.44
N LEU A 22 -13.26 11.82 6.13
CA LEU A 22 -12.56 12.94 5.48
C LEU A 22 -13.27 14.28 5.75
N LEU A 23 -14.57 14.26 6.05
CA LEU A 23 -15.31 15.47 6.43
C LEU A 23 -14.85 15.98 7.81
N ASP A 24 -14.62 15.07 8.78
CA ASP A 24 -14.10 15.44 10.09
C ASP A 24 -12.68 16.00 9.98
N ILE A 25 -11.84 15.37 9.15
CA ILE A 25 -10.48 15.82 8.87
C ILE A 25 -10.49 17.22 8.22
N ALA A 26 -11.38 17.46 7.27
CA ALA A 26 -11.54 18.78 6.63
C ALA A 26 -12.02 19.86 7.60
N GLN A 27 -12.72 19.48 8.68
CA GLN A 27 -13.14 20.36 9.75
C GLN A 27 -12.09 20.54 10.86
N GLY A 28 -10.89 20.02 10.67
CA GLY A 28 -9.76 20.21 11.59
C GLY A 28 -9.49 19.07 12.55
N TYR A 29 -10.21 17.94 12.44
CA TYR A 29 -9.83 16.73 13.18
C TYR A 29 -8.54 16.14 12.59
N VAL A 30 -7.45 16.18 13.37
CA VAL A 30 -6.14 15.64 12.96
C VAL A 30 -5.84 14.38 13.76
N PRO A 31 -6.18 13.19 13.28
CA PRO A 31 -5.88 11.95 13.98
C PRO A 31 -4.37 11.68 13.97
N ASN A 32 -3.81 11.34 15.14
CA ASN A 32 -2.44 10.83 15.24
C ASN A 32 -2.43 9.37 14.74
N ARG A 33 -2.35 9.18 13.45
CA ARG A 33 -2.38 7.86 12.81
C ARG A 33 -1.21 7.67 11.85
N THR A 34 -0.83 6.42 11.67
CA THR A 34 0.05 5.98 10.60
C THR A 34 -0.83 5.56 9.41
N ILE A 35 -0.56 6.11 8.22
CA ILE A 35 -1.23 5.70 6.99
C ILE A 35 -0.34 4.70 6.30
N LEU A 36 -0.90 3.51 5.97
CA LEU A 36 -0.22 2.46 5.23
C LEU A 36 -0.74 2.42 3.80
N SER A 37 0.17 2.19 2.85
CA SER A 37 -0.12 1.84 1.47
C SER A 37 0.81 0.71 1.05
N GLU A 38 0.28 -0.30 0.38
CA GLU A 38 1.03 -1.47 -0.10
C GLU A 38 0.96 -1.57 -1.61
N TYR A 39 2.04 -2.07 -2.21
CA TYR A 39 2.09 -2.33 -3.65
C TYR A 39 2.80 -3.66 -3.93
N HIS A 40 2.08 -4.58 -4.59
CA HIS A 40 2.54 -5.91 -4.99
C HIS A 40 2.29 -6.21 -6.47
N ALA A 41 2.01 -5.17 -7.27
CA ALA A 41 1.52 -5.34 -8.63
C ALA A 41 2.63 -5.53 -9.66
N ALA A 42 2.20 -5.61 -10.93
CA ALA A 42 3.05 -5.87 -12.09
C ALA A 42 4.26 -4.91 -12.15
N GLY A 43 5.43 -5.48 -12.43
CA GLY A 43 6.68 -4.75 -12.51
C GLY A 43 7.42 -4.54 -11.18
N ALA A 44 6.80 -4.84 -10.04
CA ALA A 44 7.48 -4.81 -8.76
C ALA A 44 8.32 -6.08 -8.56
N MET A 45 9.61 -5.90 -8.27
CA MET A 45 10.51 -7.02 -7.93
C MET A 45 10.23 -7.57 -6.54
N THR A 46 9.65 -6.76 -5.67
CA THR A 46 9.35 -7.07 -4.27
C THR A 46 8.18 -6.22 -3.79
N GLY A 47 7.53 -6.61 -2.71
CA GLY A 47 6.51 -5.80 -2.07
C GLY A 47 7.09 -4.46 -1.60
N ALA A 48 6.34 -3.38 -1.85
CA ALA A 48 6.65 -2.05 -1.34
C ALA A 48 5.58 -1.63 -0.33
N TYR A 49 6.03 -1.15 0.81
CA TYR A 49 5.18 -0.78 1.95
C TYR A 49 5.50 0.65 2.35
N MET A 50 4.61 1.56 2.07
CA MET A 50 4.77 2.98 2.39
C MET A 50 3.96 3.34 3.62
N ILE A 51 4.59 4.05 4.55
CA ILE A 51 3.87 4.75 5.61
C ILE A 51 4.06 6.26 5.49
N ARG A 52 3.02 6.99 5.88
CA ARG A 52 3.02 8.43 6.12
C ARG A 52 2.83 8.67 7.59
N HIS A 53 3.84 9.29 8.22
CA HIS A 53 3.79 9.68 9.62
C HIS A 53 4.42 11.05 9.81
N ARG A 54 3.67 12.02 10.36
CA ARG A 54 4.08 13.42 10.45
C ARG A 54 4.55 13.95 9.09
N GLN A 55 5.73 14.60 9.03
CA GLN A 55 6.35 15.08 7.79
C GLN A 55 7.01 13.97 6.96
N TYR A 56 7.24 12.78 7.53
CA TYR A 56 7.97 11.72 6.85
C TYR A 56 7.08 10.82 6.01
N LYS A 57 7.57 10.51 4.81
CA LYS A 57 7.15 9.38 3.97
C LYS A 57 8.28 8.36 3.97
N TYR A 58 8.00 7.19 4.49
CA TYR A 58 8.92 6.07 4.57
C TYR A 58 8.45 4.94 3.67
N ILE A 59 9.36 4.35 2.90
CA ILE A 59 9.06 3.22 2.00
C ILE A 59 10.01 2.07 2.33
N HIS A 60 9.44 0.97 2.78
CA HIS A 60 10.12 -0.29 2.95
C HIS A 60 9.95 -1.15 1.71
N TYR A 61 11.03 -1.72 1.20
CA TYR A 61 11.02 -2.71 0.14
C TYR A 61 11.54 -4.02 0.72
N ALA A 62 10.78 -5.12 0.61
CA ALA A 62 11.21 -6.40 1.16
C ALA A 62 12.53 -6.86 0.53
N GLY A 63 13.60 -6.97 1.36
CA GLY A 63 14.94 -7.35 0.93
C GLY A 63 15.79 -6.27 0.27
N LEU A 64 15.32 -5.02 0.22
CA LEU A 64 16.07 -3.88 -0.34
C LEU A 64 16.19 -2.75 0.71
N PRO A 65 17.14 -1.82 0.53
CA PRO A 65 17.22 -0.65 1.41
C PRO A 65 15.96 0.20 1.35
N PRO A 66 15.53 0.76 2.49
CA PRO A 66 14.37 1.63 2.54
C PRO A 66 14.68 3.03 1.99
N MET A 67 13.63 3.78 1.70
CA MET A 67 13.69 5.20 1.37
C MET A 67 12.95 6.03 2.43
N LEU A 68 13.43 7.24 2.68
CA LEU A 68 12.80 8.21 3.57
C LEU A 68 12.76 9.60 2.91
N PHE A 69 11.63 10.26 2.94
CA PHE A 69 11.48 11.64 2.47
C PHE A 69 10.87 12.51 3.55
N ASP A 70 11.38 13.74 3.72
CA ASP A 70 10.76 14.78 4.53
C ASP A 70 9.90 15.66 3.62
N LEU A 71 8.57 15.47 3.66
CA LEU A 71 7.66 16.16 2.74
C LEU A 71 7.36 17.62 3.12
N GLU A 72 7.81 18.08 4.29
CA GLU A 72 7.76 19.49 4.64
C GLU A 72 8.95 20.26 4.02
N ALA A 73 10.16 19.67 4.12
CA ALA A 73 11.36 20.25 3.56
C ALA A 73 11.50 19.96 2.05
N ASP A 74 11.03 18.81 1.59
CA ASP A 74 11.13 18.34 0.19
C ASP A 74 9.79 17.74 -0.29
N PRO A 75 8.78 18.55 -0.62
CA PRO A 75 7.48 18.08 -1.08
C PRO A 75 7.52 17.36 -2.43
N TYR A 76 8.64 17.44 -3.16
CA TYR A 76 8.84 16.78 -4.45
C TYR A 76 9.66 15.48 -4.37
N GLU A 77 10.04 15.04 -3.16
CA GLU A 77 10.73 13.77 -2.93
C GLU A 77 12.03 13.63 -3.76
N ARG A 78 12.83 14.69 -3.85
CA ARG A 78 14.07 14.72 -4.64
C ARG A 78 15.27 14.18 -3.89
N ASN A 79 15.21 14.17 -2.55
CA ASN A 79 16.31 13.78 -1.67
C ASN A 79 15.89 12.59 -0.81
N ASP A 80 16.43 11.41 -1.13
CA ASP A 80 16.23 10.22 -0.30
C ASP A 80 17.15 10.28 0.93
N LEU A 81 16.55 10.37 2.10
CA LEU A 81 17.21 10.42 3.41
C LEU A 81 17.35 9.04 4.06
N GLY A 82 16.91 7.97 3.41
CA GLY A 82 16.83 6.63 3.98
C GLY A 82 18.19 6.03 4.39
N ARG A 83 19.29 6.57 3.83
CA ARG A 83 20.66 6.14 4.16
C ARG A 83 21.49 7.23 4.86
N ASP A 84 20.91 8.38 5.11
CA ASP A 84 21.60 9.46 5.81
C ASP A 84 21.64 9.18 7.33
N PRO A 85 22.84 9.07 7.94
CA PRO A 85 22.96 8.82 9.38
C PRO A 85 22.27 9.86 10.26
N ALA A 86 22.12 11.10 9.79
CA ALA A 86 21.41 12.15 10.51
C ALA A 86 19.92 11.84 10.71
N TYR A 87 19.34 11.00 9.84
CA TYR A 87 17.93 10.60 9.87
C TYR A 87 17.70 9.16 10.38
N ALA A 88 18.75 8.48 10.88
CA ALA A 88 18.65 7.09 11.35
C ALA A 88 17.54 6.89 12.40
N SER A 89 17.34 7.87 13.30
CA SER A 89 16.24 7.82 14.29
C SER A 89 14.86 7.89 13.64
N ALA A 90 14.68 8.74 12.63
CA ALA A 90 13.42 8.85 11.90
C ALA A 90 13.12 7.57 11.10
N VAL A 91 14.13 6.99 10.43
CA VAL A 91 14.04 5.70 9.76
C VAL A 91 13.59 4.62 10.74
N SER A 92 14.25 4.51 11.90
CA SER A 92 13.93 3.50 12.93
C SER A 92 12.51 3.68 13.49
N GLU A 93 12.07 4.92 13.76
CA GLU A 93 10.70 5.20 14.20
C GLU A 93 9.67 4.78 13.14
N CYS A 94 9.90 5.13 11.88
CA CYS A 94 9.02 4.77 10.78
C CYS A 94 8.95 3.26 10.58
N GLU A 95 10.08 2.58 10.61
CA GLU A 95 10.14 1.11 10.53
C GLU A 95 9.35 0.43 11.66
N ALA A 96 9.52 0.89 12.90
CA ALA A 96 8.77 0.35 14.04
C ALA A 96 7.25 0.56 13.86
N ARG A 97 6.83 1.70 13.33
CA ARG A 97 5.41 1.98 13.04
C ARG A 97 4.85 1.12 11.92
N LEU A 98 5.63 0.87 10.87
CA LEU A 98 5.26 -0.05 9.79
C LEU A 98 5.03 -1.44 10.37
N ARG A 99 5.99 -1.96 11.15
CA ARG A 99 5.92 -3.31 11.72
C ARG A 99 4.84 -3.48 12.78
N ALA A 100 4.36 -2.41 13.38
CA ALA A 100 3.18 -2.45 14.26
C ALA A 100 1.86 -2.67 13.48
N VAL A 101 1.85 -2.44 12.16
CA VAL A 101 0.65 -2.56 11.30
C VAL A 101 0.73 -3.81 10.40
N VAL A 102 1.91 -4.11 9.87
CA VAL A 102 2.13 -5.22 8.94
C VAL A 102 3.52 -5.82 9.14
N ASP A 103 3.67 -7.12 8.88
CA ASP A 103 4.95 -7.80 8.68
C ASP A 103 5.25 -7.80 7.18
N PRO A 104 6.14 -6.90 6.68
CA PRO A 104 6.37 -6.74 5.25
C PRO A 104 6.93 -8.00 4.59
N GLU A 105 7.81 -8.72 5.27
CA GLU A 105 8.45 -9.93 4.75
C GLU A 105 7.45 -11.09 4.65
N ALA A 106 6.57 -11.23 5.63
CA ALA A 106 5.52 -12.24 5.60
C ALA A 106 4.48 -11.92 4.52
N ALA A 107 4.10 -10.64 4.36
CA ALA A 107 3.16 -10.21 3.34
C ALA A 107 3.74 -10.38 1.92
N ASP A 108 5.01 -10.02 1.67
CA ASP A 108 5.69 -10.24 0.38
C ASP A 108 5.76 -11.73 0.03
N ARG A 109 6.12 -12.56 1.00
CA ARG A 109 6.19 -14.02 0.83
C ARG A 109 4.84 -14.59 0.42
N ARG A 110 3.77 -14.23 1.14
CA ARG A 110 2.40 -14.64 0.85
C ARG A 110 1.93 -14.17 -0.52
N ALA A 111 2.20 -12.91 -0.90
CA ALA A 111 1.86 -12.39 -2.21
C ALA A 111 2.53 -13.18 -3.34
N ARG A 112 3.79 -13.58 -3.17
CA ARG A 112 4.52 -14.41 -4.13
C ARG A 112 3.96 -15.83 -4.22
N GLU A 113 3.56 -16.42 -3.09
CA GLU A 113 2.92 -17.74 -3.04
C GLU A 113 1.57 -17.70 -3.78
N ASP A 114 0.75 -16.70 -3.51
CA ASP A 114 -0.53 -16.49 -4.19
C ASP A 114 -0.36 -16.27 -5.70
N GLN A 115 0.63 -15.48 -6.12
CA GLN A 115 0.95 -15.27 -7.53
C GLN A 115 1.34 -16.58 -8.23
N ARG A 116 2.20 -17.39 -7.60
CA ARG A 116 2.58 -18.70 -8.15
C ARG A 116 1.38 -19.64 -8.28
N ALA A 117 0.56 -19.70 -7.24
CA ALA A 117 -0.67 -20.52 -7.26
C ALA A 117 -1.63 -20.08 -8.37
N GLN A 118 -1.77 -18.78 -8.62
CA GLN A 118 -2.57 -18.26 -9.74
C GLN A 118 -1.96 -18.64 -11.09
N ILE A 119 -0.65 -18.54 -11.26
CA ILE A 119 0.04 -18.97 -12.50
C ILE A 119 -0.21 -20.45 -12.77
N GLU A 120 -0.06 -21.32 -11.77
CA GLU A 120 -0.31 -22.75 -11.89
C GLU A 120 -1.77 -23.05 -12.23
N LYS A 121 -2.71 -22.42 -11.53
CA LYS A 121 -4.15 -22.55 -11.76
C LYS A 121 -4.54 -22.19 -13.21
N HIS A 122 -3.82 -21.28 -13.84
CA HIS A 122 -4.07 -20.85 -15.22
C HIS A 122 -3.23 -21.58 -16.28
N GLY A 123 -2.61 -22.71 -15.92
CA GLY A 123 -1.87 -23.58 -16.85
C GLY A 123 -0.41 -23.24 -17.05
N GLY A 124 0.16 -22.45 -16.14
CA GLY A 124 1.56 -22.05 -16.16
C GLY A 124 1.85 -20.80 -16.99
N VAL A 125 3.10 -20.38 -16.95
CA VAL A 125 3.58 -19.15 -17.62
C VAL A 125 3.29 -19.18 -19.12
N ASP A 126 3.60 -20.29 -19.79
CA ASP A 126 3.44 -20.41 -21.23
C ASP A 126 1.97 -20.27 -21.68
N ALA A 127 1.04 -20.86 -20.92
CA ALA A 127 -0.39 -20.74 -21.21
C ALA A 127 -0.89 -19.30 -21.03
N ILE A 128 -0.40 -18.60 -20.00
CA ILE A 128 -0.74 -17.20 -19.74
C ILE A 128 -0.17 -16.30 -20.85
N MET A 129 1.09 -16.48 -21.21
CA MET A 129 1.75 -15.72 -22.29
C MET A 129 1.06 -15.93 -23.63
N LYS A 130 0.67 -17.18 -23.95
CA LYS A 130 -0.06 -17.51 -25.18
C LYS A 130 -1.48 -16.93 -25.22
N ARG A 131 -2.11 -16.77 -24.05
CA ARG A 131 -3.45 -16.16 -23.95
C ARG A 131 -3.44 -14.67 -24.29
N GLY A 132 -2.33 -13.98 -24.08
CA GLY A 132 -2.20 -12.55 -24.25
C GLY A 132 -2.71 -11.75 -23.04
N THR A 133 -2.93 -10.47 -23.26
CA THR A 133 -3.38 -9.52 -22.22
C THR A 133 -4.70 -8.86 -22.61
N PHE A 134 -5.45 -8.39 -21.65
CA PHE A 134 -6.63 -7.55 -21.86
C PHE A 134 -6.35 -6.11 -21.42
N ARG A 135 -6.91 -5.14 -22.14
CA ARG A 135 -6.62 -3.70 -21.93
C ARG A 135 -7.39 -3.10 -20.75
N TYR A 136 -8.50 -3.72 -20.37
CA TYR A 136 -9.38 -3.21 -19.32
C TYR A 136 -10.10 -4.35 -18.62
N SER A 137 -10.48 -4.15 -17.38
CA SER A 137 -11.34 -5.10 -16.68
C SER A 137 -12.74 -5.05 -17.28
N PRO A 138 -13.29 -6.18 -17.77
CA PRO A 138 -14.62 -6.19 -18.33
C PRO A 138 -15.66 -5.87 -17.25
N PRO A 139 -16.81 -5.27 -17.61
CA PRO A 139 -17.90 -5.09 -16.68
C PRO A 139 -18.45 -6.44 -16.20
N PRO A 140 -19.13 -6.48 -15.05
CA PRO A 140 -19.72 -7.71 -14.53
C PRO A 140 -20.58 -8.43 -15.57
N GLY A 141 -20.34 -9.73 -15.79
CA GLY A 141 -21.05 -10.56 -16.76
C GLY A 141 -20.49 -10.54 -18.19
N ALA A 142 -19.56 -9.66 -18.51
CA ALA A 142 -18.87 -9.68 -19.81
C ALA A 142 -17.61 -10.57 -19.77
N LYS A 143 -17.25 -11.14 -20.94
CA LYS A 143 -16.02 -11.89 -21.09
C LYS A 143 -14.86 -10.96 -21.42
N ALA A 144 -13.67 -11.20 -20.83
CA ALA A 144 -12.46 -10.48 -21.21
C ALA A 144 -12.07 -10.80 -22.67
N ALA A 145 -11.76 -9.77 -23.44
CA ALA A 145 -11.16 -9.91 -24.76
C ALA A 145 -9.63 -9.82 -24.60
N TYR A 146 -8.93 -10.86 -25.03
CA TYR A 146 -7.46 -10.94 -25.02
C TYR A 146 -6.93 -10.61 -26.42
N PHE A 147 -5.77 -9.93 -26.49
CA PHE A 147 -5.12 -9.50 -27.72
C PHE A 147 -3.68 -9.99 -27.77
#